data_fcd922fc59609dd4a25e1b384b75faf1
#
_entry.id   fcd922fc59609dd4a25e1b384b75faf1
#
_cell.length_a   1.000
_cell.length_b   1.000
_cell.length_c   1.000
_cell.angle_alpha   90.00
_cell.angle_beta   90.00
_cell.angle_gamma   90.00
#
_symmetry.space_group_name_H-M   'P 1'
#
loop_
_entity.id
_entity.type
_entity.pdbx_description
1 polymer ?
#
loop_
_entity_poly.entity_id
_entity_poly.type
_entity_poly.pdbx_seq_one_letter_code
_entity_poly.pdbx_strand_id
1 'polypeptide(L)'
;MRKVSLLERIRLFGHSGIDVLAVLGRSSLMLFHVLFGRGSIGGSFGLLVKQLHSVGVMSLVIIVVSGIFIGMVLALQGFNILSSYGSEQAVGQMVALTLLRELGPVVTALLFAGRAGSALTAEIGNMKATEQLSSLEMIGVDPLKYIVAPRLWAGFISLPLLAIIFSVVGIWGGSWVAVDWLGVYEGSYWSNMQNSVTFNEDVLNGIIKSIVFAFVVTWIAVFQGYDCEPTSEGISRATTKTVVYASLAVLGLDFILTALMFGDF
;
A
#
# COMPACT_ATOMS: atom_id res chain seq x y z
N MET A 1 -0.41 37.19 -24.50
CA MET A 1 -0.49 36.62 -23.14
C MET A 1 -1.41 37.50 -22.29
N ARG A 2 -2.66 37.09 -22.03
CA ARG A 2 -3.60 37.81 -21.17
C ARG A 2 -3.10 37.72 -19.72
N LYS A 3 -2.84 38.83 -19.06
CA LYS A 3 -2.55 38.87 -17.61
C LYS A 3 -3.81 38.43 -16.88
N VAL A 4 -3.78 37.22 -16.34
CA VAL A 4 -4.85 36.71 -15.49
C VAL A 4 -4.95 37.62 -14.27
N SER A 5 -6.10 38.25 -14.04
CA SER A 5 -6.29 39.18 -12.94
C SER A 5 -6.18 38.44 -11.59
N LEU A 6 -5.78 39.14 -10.53
CA LEU A 6 -5.64 38.58 -9.18
C LEU A 6 -6.95 37.92 -8.70
N LEU A 7 -8.08 38.52 -9.05
CA LEU A 7 -9.42 38.00 -8.79
C LEU A 7 -9.70 36.64 -9.50
N GLU A 8 -9.24 36.47 -10.75
CA GLU A 8 -9.35 35.22 -11.45
C GLU A 8 -8.50 34.10 -10.82
N ARG A 9 -7.31 34.42 -10.30
CA ARG A 9 -6.47 33.46 -9.56
C ARG A 9 -7.13 33.01 -8.27
N ILE A 10 -7.69 33.95 -7.48
CA ILE A 10 -8.41 33.63 -6.24
C ILE A 10 -9.65 32.77 -6.56
N ARG A 11 -10.38 33.09 -7.62
CA ARG A 11 -11.53 32.29 -8.06
C ARG A 11 -11.13 30.85 -8.47
N LEU A 12 -10.03 30.70 -9.21
CA LEU A 12 -9.50 29.39 -9.60
C LEU A 12 -9.06 28.58 -8.37
N PHE A 13 -8.40 29.22 -7.40
CA PHE A 13 -8.05 28.57 -6.12
C PHE A 13 -9.29 28.13 -5.35
N GLY A 14 -10.32 28.97 -5.29
CA GLY A 14 -11.59 28.64 -4.63
C GLY A 14 -12.30 27.45 -5.31
N HIS A 15 -12.37 27.43 -6.64
CA HIS A 15 -12.94 26.31 -7.38
C HIS A 15 -12.16 25.01 -7.15
N SER A 16 -10.82 25.06 -7.21
CA SER A 16 -10.00 23.88 -6.93
C SER A 16 -10.21 23.34 -5.51
N GLY A 17 -10.40 24.20 -4.52
CA GLY A 17 -10.71 23.77 -3.14
C GLY A 17 -12.08 23.10 -3.04
N ILE A 18 -13.10 23.63 -3.69
CA ILE A 18 -14.44 23.04 -3.75
C ILE A 18 -14.41 21.69 -4.46
N ASP A 19 -13.68 21.57 -5.57
CA ASP A 19 -13.53 20.31 -6.31
C ASP A 19 -12.88 19.23 -5.46
N VAL A 20 -11.83 19.56 -4.69
CA VAL A 20 -11.19 18.62 -3.75
C VAL A 20 -12.17 18.14 -2.68
N LEU A 21 -12.94 19.06 -2.08
CA LEU A 21 -13.94 18.71 -1.07
C LEU A 21 -15.07 17.85 -1.66
N ALA A 22 -15.49 18.13 -2.88
CA ALA A 22 -16.50 17.34 -3.59
C ALA A 22 -16.00 15.92 -3.89
N VAL A 23 -14.73 15.77 -4.32
CA VAL A 23 -14.09 14.47 -4.53
C VAL A 23 -13.98 13.68 -3.23
N LEU A 24 -13.54 14.31 -2.15
CA LEU A 24 -13.47 13.69 -0.82
C LEU A 24 -14.87 13.27 -0.33
N GLY A 25 -15.89 14.10 -0.54
CA GLY A 25 -17.27 13.76 -0.19
C GLY A 25 -17.78 12.55 -0.96
N ARG A 26 -17.60 12.50 -2.29
CA ARG A 26 -18.00 11.35 -3.11
C ARG A 26 -17.25 10.08 -2.71
N SER A 27 -15.94 10.18 -2.47
CA SER A 27 -15.14 9.02 -2.06
C SER A 27 -15.57 8.46 -0.70
N SER A 28 -15.87 9.33 0.26
CA SER A 28 -16.35 8.94 1.60
C SER A 28 -17.75 8.32 1.55
N LEU A 29 -18.67 8.89 0.75
CA LEU A 29 -20.00 8.32 0.55
C LEU A 29 -19.95 6.94 -0.11
N MET A 30 -19.11 6.78 -1.12
CA MET A 30 -18.86 5.48 -1.78
C MET A 30 -18.34 4.45 -0.76
N LEU A 31 -17.34 4.83 0.04
CA LEU A 31 -16.78 3.96 1.05
C LEU A 31 -17.81 3.55 2.10
N PHE A 32 -18.60 4.52 2.60
CA PHE A 32 -19.67 4.26 3.56
C PHE A 32 -20.72 3.28 2.99
N HIS A 33 -21.11 3.46 1.72
CA HIS A 33 -22.03 2.55 1.05
C HIS A 33 -21.46 1.14 0.88
N VAL A 34 -20.17 1.02 0.55
CA VAL A 34 -19.48 -0.27 0.40
C VAL A 34 -19.37 -1.00 1.75
N LEU A 35 -19.08 -0.27 2.86
CA LEU A 35 -18.88 -0.89 4.17
C LEU A 35 -20.22 -1.20 4.89
N PHE A 36 -21.20 -0.30 4.83
CA PHE A 36 -22.43 -0.37 5.64
C PHE A 36 -23.69 -0.69 4.82
N GLY A 37 -23.62 -0.73 3.50
CA GLY A 37 -24.80 -1.01 2.66
C GLY A 37 -25.35 -2.42 2.91
N ARG A 38 -26.69 -2.54 3.06
CA ARG A 38 -27.41 -3.82 3.20
C ARG A 38 -27.38 -4.60 1.88
N GLY A 39 -26.47 -5.55 1.73
CA GLY A 39 -26.40 -6.47 0.59
C GLY A 39 -25.91 -7.85 1.03
N SER A 40 -26.39 -8.91 0.38
CA SER A 40 -25.99 -10.28 0.70
C SER A 40 -24.52 -10.52 0.35
N ILE A 41 -23.68 -10.73 1.35
CA ILE A 41 -22.27 -11.10 1.22
C ILE A 41 -22.15 -12.54 0.67
N GLY A 42 -23.23 -13.33 0.71
CA GLY A 42 -23.22 -14.75 0.39
C GLY A 42 -22.88 -15.15 -1.06
N GLY A 43 -23.04 -14.24 -2.03
CA GLY A 43 -22.67 -14.50 -3.45
C GLY A 43 -21.26 -14.04 -3.83
N SER A 44 -20.58 -13.29 -2.96
CA SER A 44 -19.30 -12.61 -3.29
C SER A 44 -18.04 -13.36 -2.87
N PHE A 45 -18.15 -14.49 -2.13
CA PHE A 45 -16.97 -15.20 -1.63
C PHE A 45 -16.07 -15.72 -2.77
N GLY A 46 -16.66 -16.30 -3.81
CA GLY A 46 -15.91 -16.74 -5.00
C GLY A 46 -15.21 -15.57 -5.73
N LEU A 47 -15.86 -14.41 -5.78
CA LEU A 47 -15.27 -13.19 -6.34
C LEU A 47 -14.14 -12.66 -5.46
N LEU A 48 -14.30 -12.69 -4.14
CA LEU A 48 -13.25 -12.31 -3.19
C LEU A 48 -12.01 -13.19 -3.37
N VAL A 49 -12.15 -14.51 -3.42
CA VAL A 49 -11.03 -15.45 -3.62
C VAL A 49 -10.33 -15.18 -4.96
N LYS A 50 -11.09 -14.94 -6.04
CA LYS A 50 -10.52 -14.59 -7.34
C LYS A 50 -9.75 -13.27 -7.28
N GLN A 51 -10.26 -12.28 -6.55
CA GLN A 51 -9.58 -11.00 -6.38
C GLN A 51 -8.35 -11.12 -5.48
N LEU A 52 -8.39 -11.93 -4.41
CA LEU A 52 -7.23 -12.24 -3.58
C LEU A 52 -6.10 -12.86 -4.40
N HIS A 53 -6.43 -13.76 -5.32
CA HIS A 53 -5.44 -14.34 -6.23
C HIS A 53 -4.86 -13.27 -7.17
N SER A 54 -5.69 -12.45 -7.80
CA SER A 54 -5.24 -11.43 -8.75
C SER A 54 -4.41 -10.32 -8.08
N VAL A 55 -4.83 -9.84 -6.91
CA VAL A 55 -4.22 -8.71 -6.20
C VAL A 55 -3.08 -9.17 -5.30
N GLY A 56 -3.25 -10.29 -4.58
CA GLY A 56 -2.29 -10.83 -3.63
C GLY A 56 -1.24 -11.71 -4.31
N VAL A 57 -1.67 -12.88 -4.81
CA VAL A 57 -0.72 -13.91 -5.31
C VAL A 57 0.10 -13.40 -6.49
N MET A 58 -0.50 -12.70 -7.44
CA MET A 58 0.26 -12.15 -8.56
C MET A 58 1.19 -11.00 -8.18
N SER A 59 1.08 -10.44 -6.96
CA SER A 59 2.03 -9.45 -6.45
C SER A 59 3.20 -10.09 -5.71
N LEU A 60 3.14 -11.38 -5.36
CA LEU A 60 4.18 -12.06 -4.59
C LEU A 60 5.56 -11.95 -5.22
N VAL A 61 5.67 -12.15 -6.52
CA VAL A 61 6.97 -12.17 -7.20
C VAL A 61 7.71 -10.84 -7.01
N ILE A 62 7.03 -9.71 -7.26
CA ILE A 62 7.67 -8.39 -7.11
C ILE A 62 8.01 -8.12 -5.64
N ILE A 63 7.16 -8.53 -4.70
CA ILE A 63 7.36 -8.34 -3.26
C ILE A 63 8.57 -9.17 -2.77
N VAL A 64 8.65 -10.45 -3.15
CA VAL A 64 9.74 -11.33 -2.74
C VAL A 64 11.07 -10.85 -3.31
N VAL A 65 11.13 -10.60 -4.62
CA VAL A 65 12.37 -10.15 -5.27
C VAL A 65 12.84 -8.80 -4.72
N SER A 66 11.93 -7.84 -4.57
CA SER A 66 12.27 -6.53 -4.00
C SER A 66 12.68 -6.64 -2.53
N GLY A 67 12.02 -7.49 -1.74
CA GLY A 67 12.36 -7.74 -0.34
C GLY A 67 13.78 -8.27 -0.18
N ILE A 68 14.16 -9.30 -0.97
CA ILE A 68 15.52 -9.83 -0.97
C ILE A 68 16.54 -8.72 -1.25
N PHE A 69 16.39 -8.00 -2.36
CA PHE A 69 17.38 -6.97 -2.74
C PHE A 69 17.45 -5.83 -1.74
N ILE A 70 16.35 -5.37 -1.20
CA ILE A 70 16.35 -4.31 -0.18
C ILE A 70 17.00 -4.81 1.10
N GLY A 71 16.74 -6.04 1.54
CA GLY A 71 17.41 -6.65 2.68
C GLY A 71 18.93 -6.76 2.49
N MET A 72 19.37 -7.18 1.30
CA MET A 72 20.78 -7.25 0.93
C MET A 72 21.46 -5.86 0.98
N VAL A 73 20.81 -4.84 0.42
CA VAL A 73 21.34 -3.45 0.45
C VAL A 73 21.39 -2.91 1.88
N LEU A 74 20.39 -3.16 2.69
CA LEU A 74 20.37 -2.76 4.10
C LEU A 74 21.50 -3.41 4.89
N ALA A 75 21.77 -4.70 4.66
CA ALA A 75 22.87 -5.40 5.29
C ALA A 75 24.24 -4.82 4.90
N LEU A 76 24.45 -4.52 3.60
CA LEU A 76 25.67 -3.87 3.11
C LEU A 76 25.88 -2.48 3.73
N GLN A 77 24.84 -1.65 3.71
CA GLN A 77 24.91 -0.31 4.27
C GLN A 77 25.08 -0.35 5.80
N GLY A 78 24.30 -1.22 6.45
CA GLY A 78 24.36 -1.41 7.89
C GLY A 78 25.77 -1.86 8.33
N PHE A 79 26.35 -2.84 7.64
CA PHE A 79 27.70 -3.29 7.92
C PHE A 79 28.74 -2.17 7.77
N ASN A 80 28.70 -1.42 6.67
CA ASN A 80 29.63 -0.30 6.45
C ASN A 80 29.55 0.77 7.55
N ILE A 81 28.35 1.07 8.03
CA ILE A 81 28.16 2.04 9.10
C ILE A 81 28.62 1.46 10.44
N LEU A 82 28.16 0.27 10.79
CA LEU A 82 28.42 -0.35 12.09
C LEU A 82 29.89 -0.78 12.26
N SER A 83 30.58 -1.16 11.17
CA SER A 83 32.01 -1.49 11.22
C SER A 83 32.89 -0.29 11.59
N SER A 84 32.49 0.92 11.20
CA SER A 84 33.21 2.14 11.63
C SER A 84 33.13 2.42 13.12
N TYR A 85 32.15 1.80 13.82
CA TYR A 85 31.98 1.86 15.28
C TYR A 85 32.38 0.56 16.00
N GLY A 86 32.92 -0.44 15.28
CA GLY A 86 33.27 -1.74 15.86
C GLY A 86 32.07 -2.57 16.33
N SER A 87 30.89 -2.32 15.78
CA SER A 87 29.62 -2.95 16.17
C SER A 87 29.00 -3.80 15.06
N GLU A 88 29.80 -4.47 14.25
CA GLU A 88 29.38 -5.25 13.07
C GLU A 88 28.36 -6.35 13.40
N GLN A 89 28.44 -6.88 14.63
CA GLN A 89 27.50 -7.92 15.10
C GLN A 89 26.06 -7.43 15.29
N ALA A 90 25.82 -6.11 15.29
CA ALA A 90 24.48 -5.53 15.41
C ALA A 90 23.75 -5.37 14.06
N VAL A 91 24.37 -5.78 12.93
CA VAL A 91 23.75 -5.67 11.59
C VAL A 91 22.41 -6.39 11.52
N GLY A 92 22.29 -7.60 12.09
CA GLY A 92 21.04 -8.37 12.10
C GLY A 92 19.90 -7.63 12.79
N GLN A 93 20.17 -7.03 13.94
CA GLN A 93 19.24 -6.20 14.70
C GLN A 93 18.79 -4.99 13.86
N MET A 94 19.73 -4.26 13.27
CA MET A 94 19.44 -3.07 12.46
C MET A 94 18.56 -3.41 11.25
N VAL A 95 18.90 -4.47 10.50
CA VAL A 95 18.13 -4.90 9.33
C VAL A 95 16.71 -5.29 9.72
N ALA A 96 16.56 -6.09 10.79
CA ALA A 96 15.24 -6.55 11.23
C ALA A 96 14.35 -5.40 11.70
N LEU A 97 14.85 -4.52 12.58
CA LEU A 97 14.08 -3.38 13.08
C LEU A 97 13.67 -2.42 11.97
N THR A 98 14.60 -2.12 11.05
CA THR A 98 14.30 -1.24 9.92
C THR A 98 13.23 -1.82 8.99
N LEU A 99 13.29 -3.13 8.70
CA LEU A 99 12.29 -3.79 7.86
C LEU A 99 10.94 -3.93 8.57
N LEU A 100 10.91 -4.34 9.83
CA LEU A 100 9.66 -4.58 10.54
C LEU A 100 8.91 -3.29 10.87
N ARG A 101 9.61 -2.25 11.34
CA ARG A 101 9.00 -1.01 11.81
C ARG A 101 8.59 -0.07 10.67
N GLU A 102 9.43 0.02 9.60
CA GLU A 102 9.32 1.08 8.60
C GLU A 102 9.27 0.53 7.16
N LEU A 103 10.38 0.02 6.64
CA LEU A 103 10.51 -0.28 5.21
C LEU A 103 9.59 -1.40 4.73
N GLY A 104 9.33 -2.41 5.56
CA GLY A 104 8.43 -3.50 5.19
C GLY A 104 7.03 -3.00 4.82
N PRO A 105 6.32 -2.36 5.73
CA PRO A 105 5.00 -1.80 5.44
C PRO A 105 4.99 -0.77 4.32
N VAL A 106 5.92 0.20 4.34
CA VAL A 106 5.95 1.32 3.38
C VAL A 106 6.27 0.85 1.97
N VAL A 107 7.37 0.12 1.79
CA VAL A 107 7.80 -0.33 0.46
C VAL A 107 6.77 -1.29 -0.14
N THR A 108 6.23 -2.21 0.67
CA THR A 108 5.15 -3.09 0.22
C THR A 108 3.94 -2.29 -0.25
N ALA A 109 3.52 -1.27 0.49
CA ALA A 109 2.39 -0.43 0.13
C ALA A 109 2.63 0.35 -1.18
N LEU A 110 3.84 0.87 -1.39
CA LEU A 110 4.22 1.56 -2.64
C LEU A 110 4.23 0.62 -3.85
N LEU A 111 4.83 -0.57 -3.71
CA LEU A 111 4.84 -1.58 -4.77
C LEU A 111 3.43 -2.10 -5.06
N PHE A 112 2.63 -2.29 -4.02
CA PHE A 112 1.24 -2.69 -4.14
C PHE A 112 0.39 -1.63 -4.84
N ALA A 113 0.55 -0.35 -4.50
CA ALA A 113 -0.13 0.75 -5.17
C ALA A 113 0.23 0.81 -6.66
N GLY A 114 1.51 0.64 -6.99
CA GLY A 114 2.00 0.66 -8.36
C GLY A 114 1.48 -0.50 -9.21
N ARG A 115 1.42 -1.72 -8.66
CA ARG A 115 1.00 -2.93 -9.40
C ARG A 115 -0.48 -3.24 -9.22
N ALA A 116 -0.89 -3.51 -7.99
CA ALA A 116 -2.25 -3.97 -7.70
C ALA A 116 -3.25 -2.80 -7.70
N GLY A 117 -2.88 -1.65 -7.14
CA GLY A 117 -3.72 -0.45 -7.12
C GLY A 117 -4.04 0.03 -8.53
N SER A 118 -3.03 0.14 -9.39
CA SER A 118 -3.23 0.53 -10.80
C SER A 118 -4.09 -0.49 -11.57
N ALA A 119 -3.88 -1.79 -11.35
CA ALA A 119 -4.67 -2.85 -11.96
C ALA A 119 -6.15 -2.79 -11.54
N LEU A 120 -6.43 -2.62 -10.24
CA LEU A 120 -7.80 -2.47 -9.72
C LEU A 120 -8.51 -1.26 -10.33
N THR A 121 -7.81 -0.12 -10.41
CA THR A 121 -8.32 1.09 -11.03
C THR A 121 -8.67 0.86 -12.51
N ALA A 122 -7.75 0.23 -13.26
CA ALA A 122 -7.95 -0.07 -14.66
C ALA A 122 -9.08 -1.05 -14.89
N GLU A 123 -9.20 -2.12 -14.08
CA GLU A 123 -10.30 -3.09 -14.20
C GLU A 123 -11.66 -2.45 -13.99
N ILE A 124 -11.84 -1.64 -12.91
CA ILE A 124 -13.10 -0.98 -12.61
C ILE A 124 -13.43 0.06 -13.70
N GLY A 125 -12.43 0.85 -14.12
CA GLY A 125 -12.58 1.84 -15.19
C GLY A 125 -12.95 1.21 -16.51
N ASN A 126 -12.38 0.05 -16.86
CA ASN A 126 -12.73 -0.68 -18.07
C ASN A 126 -14.15 -1.26 -18.01
N MET A 127 -14.58 -1.78 -16.85
CA MET A 127 -15.97 -2.22 -16.65
C MET A 127 -16.96 -1.05 -16.82
N LYS A 128 -16.58 0.16 -16.39
CA LYS A 128 -17.37 1.36 -16.62
C LYS A 128 -17.42 1.74 -18.10
N ALA A 129 -16.29 1.74 -18.78
CA ALA A 129 -16.20 2.10 -20.20
C ALA A 129 -16.95 1.12 -21.14
N THR A 130 -17.08 -0.14 -20.70
CA THR A 130 -17.84 -1.17 -21.43
C THR A 130 -19.28 -1.32 -20.94
N GLU A 131 -19.80 -0.35 -20.18
CA GLU A 131 -21.18 -0.28 -19.66
C GLU A 131 -21.59 -1.46 -18.76
N GLN A 132 -20.65 -2.26 -18.28
CA GLN A 132 -20.95 -3.40 -17.40
C GLN A 132 -21.53 -2.93 -16.05
N LEU A 133 -21.09 -1.78 -15.51
CA LEU A 133 -21.63 -1.23 -14.29
C LEU A 133 -23.10 -0.82 -14.45
N SER A 134 -23.43 -0.12 -15.53
CA SER A 134 -24.80 0.30 -15.86
C SER A 134 -25.71 -0.89 -16.16
N SER A 135 -25.19 -1.94 -16.80
CA SER A 135 -25.93 -3.17 -17.04
C SER A 135 -26.32 -3.88 -15.74
N LEU A 136 -25.43 -3.89 -14.71
CA LEU A 136 -25.75 -4.42 -13.40
C LEU A 136 -26.85 -3.61 -12.70
N GLU A 137 -26.81 -2.29 -12.79
CA GLU A 137 -27.84 -1.41 -12.22
C GLU A 137 -29.22 -1.67 -12.88
N MET A 138 -29.27 -1.86 -14.22
CA MET A 138 -30.50 -2.16 -14.93
C MET A 138 -31.17 -3.47 -14.50
N ILE A 139 -30.38 -4.48 -14.10
CA ILE A 139 -30.92 -5.74 -13.55
C ILE A 139 -31.11 -5.72 -12.03
N GLY A 140 -30.97 -4.54 -11.40
CA GLY A 140 -31.21 -4.36 -9.96
C GLY A 140 -30.06 -4.83 -9.06
N VAL A 141 -28.85 -5.04 -9.59
CA VAL A 141 -27.66 -5.40 -8.82
C VAL A 141 -26.84 -4.14 -8.55
N ASP A 142 -26.53 -3.89 -7.28
CA ASP A 142 -25.72 -2.76 -6.86
C ASP A 142 -24.23 -2.99 -7.23
N PRO A 143 -23.64 -2.20 -8.18
CA PRO A 143 -22.27 -2.39 -8.64
C PRO A 143 -21.24 -2.16 -7.53
N LEU A 144 -21.50 -1.27 -6.58
CA LEU A 144 -20.59 -0.98 -5.48
C LEU A 144 -20.41 -2.21 -4.59
N LYS A 145 -21.46 -2.99 -4.36
CA LYS A 145 -21.39 -4.19 -3.54
C LYS A 145 -20.87 -5.41 -4.29
N TYR A 146 -21.24 -5.52 -5.57
CA TYR A 146 -20.88 -6.69 -6.37
C TYR A 146 -19.48 -6.62 -6.93
N ILE A 147 -19.01 -5.43 -7.33
CA ILE A 147 -17.72 -5.22 -7.99
C ILE A 147 -16.68 -4.58 -7.07
N VAL A 148 -17.05 -3.47 -6.38
CA VAL A 148 -16.10 -2.67 -5.61
C VAL A 148 -15.77 -3.32 -4.26
N ALA A 149 -16.78 -3.80 -3.52
CA ALA A 149 -16.57 -4.38 -2.19
C ALA A 149 -15.60 -5.58 -2.17
N PRO A 150 -15.72 -6.61 -3.04
CA PRO A 150 -14.78 -7.73 -3.04
C PRO A 150 -13.34 -7.29 -3.35
N ARG A 151 -13.16 -6.28 -4.22
CA ARG A 151 -11.86 -5.73 -4.57
C ARG A 151 -11.22 -4.96 -3.41
N LEU A 152 -12.02 -4.16 -2.71
CA LEU A 152 -11.57 -3.44 -1.52
C LEU A 152 -11.12 -4.42 -0.43
N TRP A 153 -11.91 -5.43 -0.12
CA TRP A 153 -11.55 -6.44 0.88
C TRP A 153 -10.36 -7.29 0.47
N ALA A 154 -10.26 -7.65 -0.81
CA ALA A 154 -9.11 -8.41 -1.31
C ALA A 154 -7.79 -7.63 -1.14
N GLY A 155 -7.76 -6.36 -1.49
CA GLY A 155 -6.58 -5.52 -1.29
C GLY A 155 -6.27 -5.28 0.19
N PHE A 156 -7.31 -5.03 1.00
CA PHE A 156 -7.17 -4.85 2.45
C PHE A 156 -6.54 -6.05 3.16
N ILE A 157 -6.88 -7.26 2.75
CA ILE A 157 -6.32 -8.50 3.32
C ILE A 157 -4.93 -8.80 2.72
N SER A 158 -4.74 -8.58 1.41
CA SER A 158 -3.50 -8.97 0.73
C SER A 158 -2.31 -8.14 1.16
N LEU A 159 -2.45 -6.83 1.34
CA LEU A 159 -1.30 -5.94 1.59
C LEU A 159 -0.59 -6.24 2.93
N PRO A 160 -1.28 -6.44 4.07
CA PRO A 160 -0.59 -6.79 5.32
C PRO A 160 0.14 -8.13 5.23
N LEU A 161 -0.45 -9.13 4.56
CA LEU A 161 0.20 -10.43 4.35
C LEU A 161 1.46 -10.29 3.50
N LEU A 162 1.40 -9.49 2.44
CA LEU A 162 2.56 -9.20 1.59
C LEU A 162 3.65 -8.43 2.34
N ALA A 163 3.29 -7.52 3.27
CA ALA A 163 4.25 -6.78 4.09
C ALA A 163 5.01 -7.71 5.05
N ILE A 164 4.32 -8.69 5.64
CA ILE A 164 4.96 -9.71 6.48
C ILE A 164 5.94 -10.54 5.64
N ILE A 165 5.51 -11.01 4.46
CA ILE A 165 6.37 -11.79 3.56
C ILE A 165 7.59 -10.96 3.14
N PHE A 166 7.40 -9.69 2.78
CA PHE A 166 8.49 -8.77 2.43
C PHE A 166 9.54 -8.67 3.55
N SER A 167 9.09 -8.45 4.79
CA SER A 167 9.99 -8.32 5.94
C SER A 167 10.77 -9.60 6.21
N VAL A 168 10.09 -10.77 6.19
CA VAL A 168 10.74 -12.07 6.40
C VAL A 168 11.80 -12.35 5.33
N VAL A 169 11.43 -12.18 4.07
CA VAL A 169 12.34 -12.42 2.93
C VAL A 169 13.47 -11.40 2.90
N GLY A 170 13.20 -10.16 3.30
CA GLY A 170 14.22 -9.11 3.42
C GLY A 170 15.25 -9.41 4.51
N ILE A 171 14.81 -9.86 5.69
CA ILE A 171 15.71 -10.29 6.77
C ILE A 171 16.59 -11.46 6.30
N TRP A 172 16.00 -12.43 5.61
CA TRP A 172 16.75 -13.56 5.05
C TRP A 172 17.76 -13.13 3.98
N GLY A 173 17.37 -12.25 3.05
CA GLY A 173 18.27 -11.65 2.06
C GLY A 173 19.41 -10.87 2.72
N GLY A 174 19.13 -10.14 3.80
CA GLY A 174 20.12 -9.44 4.60
C GLY A 174 21.10 -10.38 5.28
N SER A 175 20.62 -11.52 5.83
CA SER A 175 21.50 -12.52 6.45
C SER A 175 22.46 -13.14 5.44
N TRP A 176 21.99 -13.41 4.22
CA TRP A 176 22.86 -13.94 3.17
C TRP A 176 24.06 -13.05 2.87
N VAL A 177 23.86 -11.76 2.78
CA VAL A 177 24.98 -10.82 2.56
C VAL A 177 25.83 -10.63 3.82
N ALA A 178 25.20 -10.43 4.98
CA ALA A 178 25.91 -10.17 6.23
C ALA A 178 26.80 -11.35 6.66
N VAL A 179 26.28 -12.57 6.57
CA VAL A 179 26.98 -13.79 7.03
C VAL A 179 27.92 -14.32 5.95
N ASP A 180 27.40 -14.59 4.74
CA ASP A 180 28.17 -15.31 3.72
C ASP A 180 29.19 -14.43 2.98
N TRP A 181 28.90 -13.13 2.82
CA TRP A 181 29.80 -12.22 2.07
C TRP A 181 30.66 -11.36 2.98
N LEU A 182 30.10 -10.86 4.09
CA LEU A 182 30.79 -9.91 4.96
C LEU A 182 31.43 -10.57 6.20
N GLY A 183 31.15 -11.87 6.42
CA GLY A 183 31.80 -12.64 7.49
C GLY A 183 31.29 -12.34 8.90
N VAL A 184 30.10 -11.76 9.02
CA VAL A 184 29.43 -11.62 10.34
C VAL A 184 29.11 -13.00 10.88
N TYR A 185 29.42 -13.24 12.16
CA TYR A 185 29.12 -14.54 12.77
C TYR A 185 27.60 -14.80 12.80
N GLU A 186 27.18 -15.91 12.18
CA GLU A 186 25.76 -16.26 12.01
C GLU A 186 25.00 -16.27 13.34
N GLY A 187 25.60 -16.86 14.39
CA GLY A 187 25.00 -16.88 15.72
C GLY A 187 24.74 -15.49 16.29
N SER A 188 25.64 -14.52 16.04
CA SER A 188 25.45 -13.13 16.47
C SER A 188 24.35 -12.43 15.69
N TYR A 189 24.27 -12.66 14.37
CA TYR A 189 23.24 -12.08 13.50
C TYR A 189 21.84 -12.42 14.03
N TRP A 190 21.57 -13.72 14.22
CA TRP A 190 20.25 -14.19 14.65
C TRP A 190 19.96 -13.94 16.13
N SER A 191 20.94 -14.12 17.03
CA SER A 191 20.72 -13.90 18.47
C SER A 191 20.50 -12.42 18.82
N ASN A 192 21.28 -11.52 18.24
CA ASN A 192 21.09 -10.08 18.47
C ASN A 192 19.77 -9.58 17.90
N MET A 193 19.36 -10.10 16.73
CA MET A 193 18.05 -9.82 16.17
C MET A 193 16.93 -10.27 17.10
N GLN A 194 16.97 -11.55 17.57
CA GLN A 194 15.93 -12.10 18.45
C GLN A 194 15.84 -11.40 19.79
N ASN A 195 16.96 -10.98 20.34
CA ASN A 195 17.01 -10.27 21.64
C ASN A 195 16.51 -8.82 21.54
N SER A 196 16.61 -8.21 20.36
CA SER A 196 16.29 -6.80 20.17
C SER A 196 14.91 -6.55 19.58
N VAL A 197 14.34 -7.54 18.86
CA VAL A 197 13.00 -7.43 18.27
C VAL A 197 11.96 -7.88 19.29
N THR A 198 11.10 -6.94 19.66
CA THR A 198 9.94 -7.22 20.51
C THR A 198 8.67 -7.38 19.65
N PHE A 199 7.88 -8.42 19.94
CA PHE A 199 6.67 -8.67 19.13
C PHE A 199 5.68 -7.51 19.22
N ASN A 200 5.44 -6.99 20.42
CA ASN A 200 4.43 -5.95 20.65
C ASN A 200 4.83 -4.57 20.14
N GLU A 201 6.12 -4.21 20.17
CA GLU A 201 6.56 -2.88 19.79
C GLU A 201 7.03 -2.80 18.34
N ASP A 202 7.52 -3.90 17.77
CA ASP A 202 8.10 -3.89 16.44
C ASP A 202 7.18 -4.54 15.40
N VAL A 203 6.81 -5.80 15.65
CA VAL A 203 6.03 -6.55 14.69
C VAL A 203 4.59 -6.06 14.63
N LEU A 204 3.96 -5.84 15.79
CA LEU A 204 2.57 -5.39 15.86
C LEU A 204 2.41 -3.98 15.26
N ASN A 205 3.33 -3.07 15.54
CA ASN A 205 3.31 -1.72 14.97
C ASN A 205 3.46 -1.75 13.44
N GLY A 206 4.35 -2.60 12.90
CA GLY A 206 4.46 -2.80 11.46
C GLY A 206 3.18 -3.36 10.83
N ILE A 207 2.53 -4.31 11.51
CA ILE A 207 1.24 -4.86 11.05
C ILE A 207 0.15 -3.78 11.07
N ILE A 208 0.05 -2.98 12.13
CA ILE A 208 -0.94 -1.89 12.22
C ILE A 208 -0.72 -0.87 11.11
N LYS A 209 0.53 -0.46 10.85
CA LYS A 209 0.86 0.41 9.71
C LYS A 209 0.41 -0.20 8.38
N SER A 210 0.72 -1.48 8.16
CA SER A 210 0.34 -2.16 6.91
C SER A 210 -1.18 -2.27 6.73
N ILE A 211 -1.96 -2.42 7.80
CA ILE A 211 -3.43 -2.43 7.77
C ILE A 211 -3.97 -1.04 7.38
N VAL A 212 -3.43 0.02 7.97
CA VAL A 212 -3.81 1.40 7.62
C VAL A 212 -3.49 1.70 6.16
N PHE A 213 -2.28 1.34 5.71
CA PHE A 213 -1.89 1.52 4.31
C PHE A 213 -2.76 0.70 3.36
N ALA A 214 -3.09 -0.54 3.72
CA ALA A 214 -3.98 -1.40 2.94
C ALA A 214 -5.33 -0.74 2.71
N PHE A 215 -5.91 -0.20 3.77
CA PHE A 215 -7.18 0.49 3.70
C PHE A 215 -7.12 1.70 2.77
N VAL A 216 -6.15 2.57 2.96
CA VAL A 216 -6.02 3.83 2.20
C VAL A 216 -5.69 3.57 0.74
N VAL A 217 -4.72 2.70 0.45
CA VAL A 217 -4.30 2.39 -0.93
C VAL A 217 -5.44 1.76 -1.72
N THR A 218 -6.14 0.78 -1.13
CA THR A 218 -7.25 0.12 -1.82
C THR A 218 -8.46 1.02 -1.98
N TRP A 219 -8.77 1.85 -0.99
CA TRP A 219 -9.82 2.86 -1.10
C TRP A 219 -9.55 3.83 -2.25
N ILE A 220 -8.35 4.40 -2.33
CA ILE A 220 -7.96 5.29 -3.42
C ILE A 220 -8.08 4.58 -4.78
N ALA A 221 -7.59 3.34 -4.87
CA ALA A 221 -7.61 2.58 -6.12
C ALA A 221 -9.03 2.30 -6.64
N VAL A 222 -9.92 1.81 -5.77
CA VAL A 222 -11.29 1.51 -6.18
C VAL A 222 -12.10 2.77 -6.48
N PHE A 223 -11.85 3.85 -5.72
CA PHE A 223 -12.51 5.13 -5.96
C PHE A 223 -12.09 5.74 -7.30
N GLN A 224 -10.79 5.81 -7.58
CA GLN A 224 -10.29 6.34 -8.84
C GLN A 224 -10.80 5.56 -10.05
N GLY A 225 -10.92 4.23 -9.93
CA GLY A 225 -11.50 3.40 -10.98
C GLY A 225 -12.99 3.65 -11.20
N TYR A 226 -13.76 3.85 -10.12
CA TYR A 226 -15.20 4.10 -10.21
C TYR A 226 -15.54 5.52 -10.68
N ASP A 227 -14.78 6.54 -10.24
CA ASP A 227 -15.00 7.96 -10.57
C ASP A 227 -14.39 8.38 -11.91
N CYS A 228 -13.58 7.53 -12.58
CA CYS A 228 -12.90 7.88 -13.84
C CYS A 228 -13.89 8.12 -15.00
N GLU A 229 -13.45 8.90 -15.97
CA GLU A 229 -14.14 9.04 -17.27
C GLU A 229 -14.08 7.70 -18.02
N PRO A 230 -15.19 7.23 -18.63
CA PRO A 230 -15.27 5.93 -19.30
C PRO A 230 -14.58 5.95 -20.69
N THR A 231 -13.32 6.39 -20.73
CA THR A 231 -12.49 6.46 -21.93
C THR A 231 -11.11 5.89 -21.64
N SER A 232 -10.42 5.39 -22.68
CA SER A 232 -9.05 4.88 -22.52
C SER A 232 -8.11 5.92 -21.91
N GLU A 233 -8.25 7.20 -22.28
CA GLU A 233 -7.46 8.29 -21.71
C GLU A 233 -7.84 8.56 -20.24
N GLY A 234 -9.13 8.54 -19.91
CA GLY A 234 -9.63 8.69 -18.54
C GLY A 234 -9.12 7.59 -17.63
N ILE A 235 -9.13 6.33 -18.07
CA ILE A 235 -8.60 5.18 -17.33
C ILE A 235 -7.08 5.33 -17.10
N SER A 236 -6.32 5.71 -18.14
CA SER A 236 -4.88 5.93 -18.03
C SER A 236 -4.55 7.06 -17.02
N ARG A 237 -5.30 8.15 -17.06
CA ARG A 237 -5.15 9.23 -16.07
C ARG A 237 -5.52 8.78 -14.65
N ALA A 238 -6.58 8.00 -14.49
CA ALA A 238 -7.02 7.48 -13.20
C ALA A 238 -5.99 6.53 -12.59
N THR A 239 -5.39 5.63 -13.38
CA THR A 239 -4.33 4.72 -12.90
C THR A 239 -3.11 5.48 -12.42
N THR A 240 -2.67 6.50 -13.17
CA THR A 240 -1.55 7.37 -12.74
C THR A 240 -1.88 8.12 -11.45
N LYS A 241 -3.09 8.70 -11.34
CA LYS A 241 -3.54 9.39 -10.14
C LYS A 241 -3.60 8.45 -8.94
N THR A 242 -4.04 7.21 -9.13
CA THR A 242 -4.07 6.19 -8.08
C THR A 242 -2.69 5.98 -7.49
N VAL A 243 -1.68 5.74 -8.31
CA VAL A 243 -0.31 5.51 -7.84
C VAL A 243 0.22 6.74 -7.09
N VAL A 244 0.06 7.93 -7.67
CA VAL A 244 0.56 9.18 -7.07
C VAL A 244 -0.12 9.47 -5.73
N TYR A 245 -1.45 9.42 -5.68
CA TYR A 245 -2.18 9.74 -4.46
C TYR A 245 -1.97 8.69 -3.37
N ALA A 246 -1.96 7.40 -3.74
CA ALA A 246 -1.68 6.33 -2.80
C ALA A 246 -0.25 6.44 -2.23
N SER A 247 0.76 6.71 -3.07
CA SER A 247 2.14 6.88 -2.61
C SER A 247 2.30 8.06 -1.68
N LEU A 248 1.72 9.22 -2.01
CA LEU A 248 1.76 10.41 -1.14
C LEU A 248 1.03 10.18 0.18
N ALA A 249 -0.12 9.50 0.14
CA ALA A 249 -0.89 9.17 1.33
C ALA A 249 -0.11 8.19 2.24
N VAL A 250 0.51 7.15 1.67
CA VAL A 250 1.35 6.21 2.42
C VAL A 250 2.50 6.91 3.11
N LEU A 251 3.28 7.74 2.38
CA LEU A 251 4.42 8.46 2.95
C LEU A 251 4.00 9.47 4.03
N GLY A 252 2.89 10.18 3.82
CA GLY A 252 2.37 11.11 4.82
C GLY A 252 1.85 10.42 6.07
N LEU A 253 1.10 9.31 5.89
CA LEU A 253 0.58 8.50 7.00
C LEU A 253 1.70 7.78 7.75
N ASP A 254 2.74 7.33 7.06
CA ASP A 254 3.88 6.69 7.70
C ASP A 254 4.53 7.62 8.71
N PHE A 255 4.83 8.85 8.31
CA PHE A 255 5.38 9.85 9.23
C PHE A 255 4.48 10.08 10.46
N ILE A 256 3.16 10.23 10.24
CA ILE A 256 2.21 10.45 11.34
C ILE A 256 2.15 9.23 12.26
N LEU A 257 2.06 8.02 11.70
CA LEU A 257 1.98 6.80 12.50
C LEU A 257 3.28 6.54 13.26
N THR A 258 4.44 6.76 12.64
CA THR A 258 5.73 6.66 13.32
C THR A 258 5.83 7.64 14.49
N ALA A 259 5.44 8.90 14.29
CA ALA A 259 5.44 9.92 15.34
C ALA A 259 4.50 9.55 16.50
N LEU A 260 3.33 8.96 16.21
CA LEU A 260 2.37 8.54 17.23
C LEU A 260 2.78 7.26 17.98
N MET A 261 3.48 6.34 17.31
CA MET A 261 3.84 5.03 17.87
C MET A 261 5.18 5.04 18.62
N PHE A 262 6.11 5.90 18.19
CA PHE A 262 7.48 5.96 18.74
C PHE A 262 7.85 7.34 19.28
N GLY A 263 6.97 8.34 19.17
CA GLY A 263 7.18 9.66 19.76
C GLY A 263 6.83 9.62 21.23
N ASP A 264 7.84 9.60 22.11
CA ASP A 264 7.69 9.94 23.52
C ASP A 264 7.50 11.46 23.63
N PHE A 265 6.26 11.95 23.38
CA PHE A 265 5.88 13.34 23.58
C PHE A 265 5.10 13.51 24.88
#